data_95d5f2ae2877dbb72d9de3d9ca821cfc
#
_entry.id   95d5f2ae2877dbb72d9de3d9ca821cfc
#
_cell.length_a   1.000
_cell.length_b   1.000
_cell.length_c   1.000
_cell.angle_alpha   90.00
_cell.angle_beta   90.00
_cell.angle_gamma   90.00
#
_symmetry.space_group_name_H-M   'P 1'
#
loop_
_entity.id
_entity.type
_entity.pdbx_description
1 polymer ?
#
loop_
_entity_poly.entity_id
_entity_poly.type
_entity_poly.pdbx_seq_one_letter_code
_entity_poly.pdbx_strand_id
1 'polypeptide(L)'
;ETVDTARELFTDKGCRVTFVTSLLTPDVPEDTVETLAITKDDAWVVRTPLVERKPTPNGQGDTFSSVALGTYLKTKSAKDALEAAVNTLYGLVSHMDSGALDLPLIDEQRQILSPEHPFEAVRC
;
A
#
# COMPACT_ATOMS: atom_id res chain seq x y z
N GLU A 1 -0.52 -3.53 -18.96
CA GLU A 1 -1.96 -3.89 -18.93
C GLU A 1 -2.66 -3.30 -17.69
N THR A 2 -2.28 -3.67 -16.47
CA THR A 2 -2.90 -3.14 -15.23
C THR A 2 -2.84 -1.61 -15.15
N VAL A 3 -1.71 -1.02 -15.48
CA VAL A 3 -1.51 0.45 -15.47
C VAL A 3 -2.43 1.13 -16.49
N ASP A 4 -2.53 0.59 -17.69
CA ASP A 4 -3.34 1.17 -18.75
C ASP A 4 -4.83 1.08 -18.43
N THR A 5 -5.28 -0.07 -17.93
CA THR A 5 -6.67 -0.26 -17.47
C THR A 5 -7.02 0.72 -16.33
N ALA A 6 -6.10 0.90 -15.37
CA ALA A 6 -6.32 1.85 -14.28
C ALA A 6 -6.43 3.29 -14.80
N ARG A 7 -5.66 3.64 -15.85
CA ARG A 7 -5.72 5.00 -16.45
C ARG A 7 -7.04 5.33 -17.12
N GLU A 8 -7.79 4.35 -17.57
CA GLU A 8 -9.13 4.57 -18.12
C GLU A 8 -10.06 5.20 -17.08
N LEU A 9 -9.87 4.91 -15.79
CA LEU A 9 -10.64 5.50 -14.71
C LEU A 9 -10.45 7.01 -14.56
N PHE A 10 -9.31 7.56 -14.96
CA PHE A 10 -9.04 8.99 -14.87
C PHE A 10 -9.90 9.80 -15.83
N THR A 11 -10.13 9.27 -17.01
CA THR A 11 -10.92 9.92 -18.04
C THR A 11 -12.40 9.98 -17.65
N ASP A 12 -12.93 8.89 -17.11
CA ASP A 12 -14.37 8.74 -16.87
C ASP A 12 -14.80 9.23 -15.48
N LYS A 13 -13.93 9.17 -14.48
CA LYS A 13 -14.28 9.38 -13.06
C LYS A 13 -13.60 10.59 -12.42
N GLY A 14 -12.73 11.30 -13.12
CA GLY A 14 -11.99 12.43 -12.55
C GLY A 14 -11.01 12.04 -11.46
N CYS A 15 -10.59 10.79 -11.41
CA CYS A 15 -9.62 10.28 -10.45
C CYS A 15 -8.24 10.90 -10.67
N ARG A 16 -7.51 11.22 -9.62
CA ARG A 16 -6.13 11.74 -9.72
C ARG A 16 -5.08 10.68 -9.47
N VAL A 17 -5.37 9.73 -8.59
CA VAL A 17 -4.50 8.62 -8.25
C VAL A 17 -5.36 7.37 -8.08
N THR A 18 -4.89 6.27 -8.62
CA THR A 18 -5.47 4.94 -8.38
C THR A 18 -4.42 4.07 -7.70
N PHE A 19 -4.79 3.45 -6.58
CA PHE A 19 -3.96 2.44 -5.91
C PHE A 19 -4.49 1.04 -6.24
N VAL A 20 -3.57 0.14 -6.59
CA VAL A 20 -3.88 -1.29 -6.79
C VAL A 20 -3.11 -2.06 -5.74
N THR A 21 -3.82 -2.67 -4.81
CA THR A 21 -3.23 -3.40 -3.69
C THR A 21 -3.25 -4.91 -3.90
N SER A 22 -2.36 -5.61 -3.22
CA SER A 22 -2.31 -7.07 -3.18
C SER A 22 -2.19 -7.72 -4.57
N LEU A 23 -1.45 -7.09 -5.45
CA LEU A 23 -1.23 -7.63 -6.79
C LEU A 23 -0.21 -8.76 -6.73
N LEU A 24 -0.63 -9.92 -7.21
CA LEU A 24 0.21 -11.10 -7.36
C LEU A 24 0.36 -11.35 -8.86
N THR A 25 1.56 -11.16 -9.38
CA THR A 25 1.83 -11.34 -10.81
C THR A 25 2.74 -12.55 -11.04
N PRO A 26 2.60 -13.25 -12.18
CA PRO A 26 3.45 -14.40 -12.49
C PRO A 26 4.94 -14.07 -12.59
N ASP A 27 5.27 -12.81 -12.80
CA ASP A 27 6.64 -12.35 -13.03
C ASP A 27 7.42 -12.05 -11.74
N VAL A 28 6.76 -12.12 -10.57
CA VAL A 28 7.39 -11.92 -9.27
C VAL A 28 7.33 -13.21 -8.43
N PRO A 29 8.26 -13.41 -7.48
CA PRO A 29 8.22 -14.57 -6.60
C PRO A 29 6.88 -14.69 -5.85
N GLU A 30 6.45 -15.93 -5.59
CA GLU A 30 5.18 -16.22 -4.91
C GLU A 30 5.07 -15.62 -3.49
N ASP A 31 6.21 -15.32 -2.88
CA ASP A 31 6.31 -14.72 -1.55
C ASP A 31 6.39 -13.18 -1.59
N THR A 32 6.13 -12.58 -2.73
CA THR A 32 6.21 -11.13 -2.95
C THR A 32 4.86 -10.56 -3.34
N VAL A 33 4.51 -9.41 -2.74
CA VAL A 33 3.30 -8.65 -3.05
C VAL A 33 3.69 -7.33 -3.67
N GLU A 34 3.02 -6.96 -4.75
CA GLU A 34 3.15 -5.67 -5.38
C GLU A 34 1.97 -4.77 -5.01
N THR A 35 2.26 -3.50 -4.77
CA THR A 35 1.25 -2.45 -4.60
C THR A 35 1.62 -1.29 -5.50
N LEU A 36 0.68 -0.80 -6.29
CA LEU A 36 0.91 0.26 -7.27
C LEU A 36 0.18 1.55 -6.89
N ALA A 37 0.80 2.67 -7.26
CA ALA A 37 0.14 3.97 -7.36
C ALA A 37 0.25 4.45 -8.81
N ILE A 38 -0.88 4.78 -9.41
CA ILE A 38 -0.97 5.12 -10.82
C ILE A 38 -1.59 6.50 -10.94
N THR A 39 -0.90 7.38 -11.64
CA THR A 39 -1.41 8.71 -12.02
C THR A 39 -1.60 8.76 -13.54
N LYS A 40 -2.07 9.88 -14.03
CA LYS A 40 -2.20 10.11 -15.47
C LYS A 40 -0.86 9.90 -16.21
N ASP A 41 0.23 10.39 -15.63
CA ASP A 41 1.53 10.45 -16.30
C ASP A 41 2.55 9.44 -15.75
N ASP A 42 2.40 9.01 -14.50
CA ASP A 42 3.36 8.16 -13.81
C ASP A 42 2.72 6.90 -13.23
N ALA A 43 3.54 5.91 -12.99
CA ALA A 43 3.17 4.73 -12.23
C ALA A 43 4.34 4.30 -11.33
N TRP A 44 4.03 3.91 -10.12
CA TRP A 44 4.99 3.51 -9.09
C TRP A 44 4.60 2.16 -8.51
N VAL A 45 5.60 1.34 -8.18
CA VAL A 45 5.38 0.05 -7.54
C VAL A 45 6.26 -0.08 -6.30
N VAL A 46 5.67 -0.59 -5.22
CA VAL A 46 6.41 -1.08 -4.05
C VAL A 46 6.24 -2.58 -3.97
N ARG A 47 7.36 -3.29 -3.80
CA ARG A 47 7.39 -4.74 -3.60
C ARG A 47 7.74 -5.03 -2.15
N THR A 48 6.93 -5.84 -1.51
CA THR A 48 7.16 -6.27 -0.13
C THR A 48 7.08 -7.79 -0.02
N PRO A 49 7.78 -8.38 0.97
CA PRO A 49 7.53 -9.77 1.32
C PRO A 49 6.06 -9.99 1.70
N LEU A 50 5.50 -11.12 1.31
CA LEU A 50 4.16 -11.50 1.74
C LEU A 50 4.20 -11.90 3.23
N VAL A 51 3.42 -11.22 4.05
CA VAL A 51 3.20 -11.58 5.45
C VAL A 51 1.83 -12.22 5.59
N GLU A 52 1.81 -13.54 5.65
CA GLU A 52 0.57 -14.28 5.86
C GLU A 52 0.15 -14.24 7.32
N ARG A 53 -1.12 -13.90 7.55
CA ARG A 53 -1.78 -13.96 8.85
C ARG A 53 -3.10 -14.70 8.73
N LYS A 54 -3.33 -15.63 9.64
CA LYS A 54 -4.57 -16.41 9.71
C LYS A 54 -5.18 -16.26 11.10
N PRO A 55 -6.37 -15.68 11.20
CA PRO A 55 -7.18 -15.12 10.11
C PRO A 55 -6.57 -13.86 9.49
N THR A 56 -7.06 -13.48 8.32
CA THR A 56 -6.66 -12.23 7.68
C THR A 56 -7.07 -11.04 8.55
N PRO A 57 -6.14 -10.13 8.87
CA PRO A 57 -6.43 -9.00 9.76
C PRO A 57 -7.51 -8.07 9.21
N ASN A 58 -8.36 -7.58 10.11
CA ASN A 58 -9.34 -6.55 9.80
C ASN A 58 -8.66 -5.17 9.73
N GLY A 59 -9.24 -4.30 8.93
CA GLY A 59 -8.86 -2.88 8.88
C GLY A 59 -7.67 -2.55 7.98
N GLN A 60 -7.15 -3.50 7.21
CA GLN A 60 -6.02 -3.26 6.32
C GLN A 60 -6.34 -2.23 5.24
N GLY A 61 -7.49 -2.38 4.58
CA GLY A 61 -7.93 -1.45 3.54
C GLY A 61 -8.19 -0.04 4.06
N ASP A 62 -8.84 0.07 5.21
CA ASP A 62 -9.12 1.35 5.86
C ASP A 62 -7.83 2.06 6.29
N THR A 63 -6.90 1.32 6.87
CA THR A 63 -5.59 1.85 7.27
C THR A 63 -4.80 2.31 6.06
N PHE A 64 -4.71 1.50 5.02
CA PHE A 64 -4.04 1.87 3.78
C PHE A 64 -4.62 3.14 3.19
N SER A 65 -5.93 3.20 3.01
CA SER A 65 -6.63 4.34 2.42
C SER A 65 -6.44 5.62 3.21
N SER A 66 -6.51 5.54 4.54
CA SER A 66 -6.35 6.68 5.43
C SER A 66 -4.94 7.26 5.37
N VAL A 67 -3.92 6.42 5.44
CA VAL A 67 -2.51 6.84 5.37
C VAL A 67 -2.17 7.39 3.99
N ALA A 68 -2.61 6.70 2.93
CA ALA A 68 -2.39 7.15 1.55
C ALA A 68 -3.03 8.51 1.29
N LEU A 69 -4.29 8.69 1.69
CA LEU A 69 -5.00 9.96 1.51
C LEU A 69 -4.34 11.09 2.31
N GLY A 70 -4.07 10.87 3.58
CA GLY A 70 -3.43 11.87 4.44
C GLY A 70 -2.07 12.31 3.91
N THR A 71 -1.24 11.37 3.49
CA THR A 71 0.08 11.65 2.91
C THR A 71 -0.05 12.39 1.57
N TYR A 72 -0.96 11.96 0.71
CA TYR A 72 -1.18 12.62 -0.58
C TYR A 72 -1.66 14.07 -0.42
N LEU A 73 -2.58 14.32 0.49
CA LEU A 73 -3.07 15.69 0.76
C LEU A 73 -1.94 16.60 1.27
N LYS A 74 -1.01 16.06 2.02
CA LYS A 74 0.13 16.78 2.59
C LYS A 74 1.25 17.01 1.57
N THR A 75 1.61 16.00 0.81
CA THR A 75 2.79 16.01 -0.08
C THR A 75 2.46 16.25 -1.56
N LYS A 76 1.23 15.98 -1.98
CA LYS A 76 0.80 15.94 -3.39
C LYS A 76 1.59 14.94 -4.25
N SER A 77 2.21 13.95 -3.63
CA SER A 77 3.02 12.93 -4.27
C SER A 77 2.35 11.55 -4.14
N ALA A 78 2.00 10.94 -5.26
CA ALA A 78 1.47 9.58 -5.29
C ALA A 78 2.53 8.57 -4.84
N LYS A 79 3.80 8.81 -5.16
CA LYS A 79 4.93 8.00 -4.69
C LYS A 79 5.02 8.00 -3.17
N ASP A 80 5.01 9.17 -2.54
CA ASP A 80 5.10 9.30 -1.09
C ASP A 80 3.89 8.69 -0.38
N ALA A 81 2.70 8.88 -0.95
CA ALA A 81 1.47 8.27 -0.43
C ALA A 81 1.53 6.74 -0.46
N LEU A 82 2.03 6.17 -1.57
CA LEU A 82 2.21 4.73 -1.72
C LEU A 82 3.20 4.19 -0.68
N GLU A 83 4.37 4.80 -0.58
CA GLU A 83 5.41 4.38 0.36
C GLU A 83 4.92 4.45 1.80
N ALA A 84 4.29 5.54 2.20
CA ALA A 84 3.78 5.72 3.54
C ALA A 84 2.72 4.67 3.90
N ALA A 85 1.77 4.42 3.02
CA ALA A 85 0.70 3.46 3.25
C ALA A 85 1.21 2.01 3.32
N VAL A 86 2.07 1.61 2.38
CA VAL A 86 2.65 0.25 2.34
C VAL A 86 3.53 0.00 3.56
N ASN A 87 4.42 0.94 3.89
CA ASN A 87 5.37 0.78 4.98
C ASN A 87 4.67 0.76 6.34
N THR A 88 3.66 1.60 6.54
CA THR A 88 2.82 1.59 7.74
C THR A 88 2.12 0.23 7.89
N LEU A 89 1.45 -0.21 6.85
CA LEU A 89 0.69 -1.46 6.90
C LEU A 89 1.59 -2.68 7.12
N TYR A 90 2.72 -2.74 6.41
CA TYR A 90 3.70 -3.80 6.60
C TYR A 90 4.21 -3.87 8.04
N GLY A 91 4.55 -2.72 8.62
CA GLY A 91 4.99 -2.63 10.02
C GLY A 91 3.93 -3.12 10.99
N LEU A 92 2.68 -2.69 10.83
CA LEU A 92 1.57 -3.12 11.67
C LEU A 92 1.32 -4.62 11.59
N VAL A 93 1.27 -5.18 10.39
CA VAL A 93 1.02 -6.62 10.18
C VAL A 93 2.18 -7.46 10.72
N SER A 94 3.42 -6.98 10.56
CA SER A 94 4.62 -7.67 11.06
C SER A 94 4.66 -7.80 12.58
N HIS A 95 4.06 -6.87 13.31
CA HIS A 95 4.02 -6.84 14.78
C HIS A 95 2.74 -7.42 15.38
N MET A 96 1.89 -8.04 14.58
CA MET A 96 0.67 -8.68 15.09
C MET A 96 0.97 -9.93 15.90
N ASP A 97 0.23 -10.10 16.98
CA ASP A 97 0.23 -11.35 17.73
C ASP A 97 -0.42 -12.48 16.94
N SER A 98 0.01 -13.71 17.21
CA SER A 98 -0.57 -14.90 16.58
C SER A 98 -2.06 -15.01 16.90
N GLY A 99 -2.90 -15.14 15.85
CA GLY A 99 -4.34 -15.25 16.00
C GLY A 99 -5.09 -13.95 16.27
N ALA A 100 -4.40 -12.79 16.31
CA ALA A 100 -5.05 -11.49 16.41
C ALA A 100 -5.95 -11.23 15.21
N LEU A 101 -7.12 -10.61 15.46
CA LEU A 101 -8.10 -10.30 14.42
C LEU A 101 -7.92 -8.91 13.85
N ASP A 102 -7.38 -7.98 14.63
CA ASP A 102 -7.28 -6.57 14.30
C ASP A 102 -5.83 -6.10 14.27
N LEU A 103 -5.56 -5.08 13.46
CA LEU A 103 -4.24 -4.44 13.42
C LEU A 103 -3.92 -3.76 14.76
N PRO A 104 -2.64 -3.83 15.23
CA PRO A 104 -2.23 -3.21 16.50
C PRO A 104 -2.01 -1.69 16.34
N LEU A 105 -3.05 -0.95 15.96
CA LEU A 105 -2.96 0.48 15.63
C LEU A 105 -2.48 1.33 16.79
N ILE A 106 -2.89 1.01 18.01
CA ILE A 106 -2.51 1.78 19.21
C ILE A 106 -1.13 1.37 19.69
N ASP A 107 -0.88 0.08 19.86
CA ASP A 107 0.39 -0.43 20.38
C ASP A 107 1.56 -0.18 19.42
N GLU A 108 1.31 -0.21 18.13
CA GLU A 108 2.30 0.00 17.08
C GLU A 108 2.07 1.30 16.29
N GLN A 109 1.44 2.31 16.88
CA GLN A 109 1.17 3.59 16.23
C GLN A 109 2.41 4.30 15.67
N ARG A 110 3.59 4.01 16.19
CA ARG A 110 4.88 4.51 15.67
C ARG A 110 5.10 4.14 14.20
N GLN A 111 4.53 3.02 13.73
CA GLN A 111 4.65 2.60 12.34
C GLN A 111 3.98 3.57 11.36
N ILE A 112 3.02 4.35 11.84
CA ILE A 112 2.35 5.39 11.04
C ILE A 112 3.28 6.59 10.82
N LEU A 113 4.04 6.96 11.84
CA LEU A 113 4.91 8.13 11.81
C LEU A 113 6.32 7.82 11.32
N SER A 114 6.84 6.66 11.68
CA SER A 114 8.22 6.25 11.40
C SER A 114 8.27 4.72 11.20
N PRO A 115 7.92 4.22 10.01
CA PRO A 115 7.93 2.78 9.71
C PRO A 115 9.32 2.17 9.88
N GLU A 116 9.39 0.96 10.44
CA GLU A 116 10.66 0.22 10.62
C GLU A 116 11.24 -0.27 9.28
N HIS A 117 10.37 -0.54 8.31
CA HIS A 117 10.76 -1.09 7.01
C HIS A 117 10.46 -0.07 5.91
N PRO A 118 11.44 0.78 5.54
CA PRO A 118 11.23 1.81 4.54
C PRO A 118 11.42 1.26 3.12
N PHE A 119 10.47 0.45 2.65
CA PHE A 119 10.46 0.03 1.25
C PHE A 119 10.26 1.23 0.34
N GLU A 120 11.01 1.28 -0.75
CA GLU A 120 10.97 2.38 -1.70
C GLU A 120 10.13 2.02 -2.93
N ALA A 121 9.39 2.99 -3.42
CA ALA A 121 8.66 2.86 -4.68
C ALA A 121 9.59 3.07 -5.87
N VAL A 122 9.44 2.23 -6.87
CA VAL A 122 10.17 2.30 -8.13
C VAL A 122 9.20 2.68 -9.23
N ARG A 123 9.63 3.56 -10.11
CA ARG A 123 8.83 3.92 -11.29
C ARG A 123 8.72 2.73 -12.24
N CYS A 124 7.53 2.47 -12.71
CA CYS A 124 7.28 1.42 -13.68
C CYS A 124 6.62 1.92 -14.98
#